data_6278cebc2f6afeeead7824c6e8245349
#
_entry.id   6278cebc2f6afeeead7824c6e8245349
#
_cell.length_a   1.000
_cell.length_b   1.000
_cell.length_c   1.000
_cell.angle_alpha   90.00
_cell.angle_beta   90.00
_cell.angle_gamma   90.00
#
_symmetry.space_group_name_H-M   'P 1'
#
loop_
_entity.id
_entity.type
_entity.pdbx_description
1 polymer ?
#
loop_
_entity_poly.entity_id
_entity_poly.type
_entity_poly.pdbx_seq_one_letter_code
_entity_poly.pdbx_strand_id
1 'polypeptide(L)'
;MVGGSLPRLSYALGLLLAPRSMSRLRLIGPDPGDPYARMTTRAFGALHVNLALQTIRAALSGRDVDVVLALNLTSDVADALGPTLEWRYGDLPTGAAVANAVVQSMNMATWIVLLRRRRVAASGSG
;
A
#
# COMPACT_ATOMS: atom_id res chain seq x y z
N MET A 1 13.53 -4.84 1.40
CA MET A 1 12.18 -5.40 1.45
C MET A 1 11.53 -5.29 2.83
N VAL A 2 12.13 -5.87 3.87
CA VAL A 2 11.55 -5.81 5.23
C VAL A 2 11.38 -4.36 5.70
N GLY A 3 12.39 -3.51 5.51
CA GLY A 3 12.32 -2.09 5.89
C GLY A 3 11.18 -1.29 5.23
N GLY A 4 10.82 -1.62 3.99
CA GLY A 4 9.68 -1.01 3.30
C GLY A 4 8.32 -1.58 3.75
N SER A 5 8.31 -2.81 4.27
CA SER A 5 7.08 -3.48 4.70
C SER A 5 6.66 -3.11 6.12
N LEU A 6 7.58 -2.70 6.99
CA LEU A 6 7.27 -2.33 8.37
C LEU A 6 6.38 -1.07 8.48
N PRO A 7 6.67 0.05 7.79
CA PRO A 7 5.77 1.20 7.76
C PRO A 7 4.39 0.86 7.20
N ARG A 8 4.33 0.05 6.14
CA ARG A 8 3.05 -0.43 5.57
C ARG A 8 2.27 -1.26 6.58
N LEU A 9 2.93 -2.17 7.29
CA LEU A 9 2.30 -3.01 8.31
C LEU A 9 1.75 -2.15 9.45
N SER A 10 2.51 -1.20 9.95
CA SER A 10 2.08 -0.30 11.04
C SER A 10 0.86 0.53 10.63
N TYR A 11 0.89 1.10 9.44
CA TYR A 11 -0.23 1.85 8.87
C TYR A 11 -1.47 0.97 8.70
N ALA A 12 -1.31 -0.21 8.12
CA ALA A 12 -2.40 -1.15 7.89
C ALA A 12 -3.04 -1.66 9.19
N LEU A 13 -2.23 -1.92 10.22
CA LEU A 13 -2.73 -2.26 11.56
C LEU A 13 -3.52 -1.10 12.18
N GLY A 14 -3.07 0.14 12.00
CA GLY A 14 -3.81 1.33 12.40
C GLY A 14 -5.20 1.40 11.74
N LEU A 15 -5.28 1.18 10.43
CA LEU A 15 -6.55 1.16 9.70
C LEU A 15 -7.48 0.02 10.16
N LEU A 16 -6.92 -1.14 10.45
CA LEU A 16 -7.69 -2.30 10.90
C LEU A 16 -8.22 -2.13 12.32
N LEU A 17 -7.37 -1.71 13.24
CA LEU A 17 -7.66 -1.70 14.68
C LEU A 17 -8.28 -0.37 15.15
N ALA A 18 -7.84 0.74 14.59
CA ALA A 18 -8.21 2.09 15.02
C ALA A 18 -8.63 3.01 13.85
N PRO A 19 -9.63 2.63 13.04
CA PRO A 19 -9.99 3.39 11.83
C PRO A 19 -10.43 4.83 12.14
N ARG A 20 -11.05 5.07 13.31
CA ARG A 20 -11.44 6.42 13.73
C ARG A 20 -10.23 7.33 14.00
N SER A 21 -9.17 6.80 14.60
CA SER A 21 -7.93 7.55 14.87
C SER A 21 -7.18 7.83 13.58
N MET A 22 -7.13 6.86 12.66
CA MET A 22 -6.50 7.00 11.36
C MET A 22 -7.20 8.02 10.46
N SER A 23 -8.53 8.08 10.47
CA SER A 23 -9.29 9.07 9.70
C SER A 23 -9.07 10.51 10.21
N ARG A 24 -8.75 10.70 11.50
CA ARG A 24 -8.38 12.01 12.06
C ARG A 24 -7.05 12.55 11.51
N LEU A 25 -6.16 11.69 11.05
CA LEU A 25 -4.92 12.08 10.39
C LEU A 25 -5.16 12.62 8.98
N ARG A 26 -6.41 12.67 8.51
CA ARG A 26 -6.86 13.21 7.20
C ARG A 26 -6.12 12.65 5.98
N LEU A 27 -5.42 11.56 6.12
CA LEU A 27 -4.72 10.90 5.01
C LEU A 27 -5.68 10.06 4.16
N ILE A 28 -6.78 9.62 4.77
CA ILE A 28 -7.89 8.92 4.11
C ILE A 28 -9.17 9.41 4.79
N GLY A 29 -10.03 10.05 4.04
CA GLY A 29 -11.13 10.83 4.59
C GLY A 29 -12.54 10.25 4.52
N PRO A 30 -12.87 9.01 4.96
CA PRO A 30 -14.25 8.71 5.25
C PRO A 30 -14.65 9.33 6.60
N ASP A 31 -15.89 9.77 6.70
CA ASP A 31 -16.50 10.16 7.97
C ASP A 31 -16.33 9.03 8.99
N PRO A 32 -15.62 9.25 10.12
CA PRO A 32 -15.42 8.22 11.14
C PRO A 32 -16.73 7.78 11.80
N GLY A 33 -17.83 8.51 11.60
CA GLY A 33 -19.17 8.17 12.02
C GLY A 33 -19.87 7.12 11.16
N ASP A 34 -19.54 7.02 9.88
CA ASP A 34 -20.17 6.09 8.96
C ASP A 34 -19.68 4.64 9.19
N PRO A 35 -20.60 3.69 9.53
CA PRO A 35 -20.23 2.30 9.74
C PRO A 35 -19.71 1.60 8.46
N TYR A 36 -20.23 1.93 7.30
CA TYR A 36 -19.79 1.35 6.02
C TYR A 36 -18.38 1.83 5.65
N ALA A 37 -18.09 3.11 5.85
CA ALA A 37 -16.76 3.66 5.65
C ALA A 37 -15.74 3.00 6.60
N ARG A 38 -16.10 2.78 7.87
CA ARG A 38 -15.24 2.06 8.82
C ARG A 38 -15.01 0.61 8.42
N MET A 39 -16.04 -0.08 7.92
CA MET A 39 -15.93 -1.45 7.44
C MET A 39 -14.96 -1.53 6.25
N THR A 40 -15.09 -0.64 5.27
CA THR A 40 -14.20 -0.56 4.11
C THR A 40 -12.76 -0.25 4.53
N THR A 41 -12.56 0.68 5.45
CA THR A 41 -11.25 1.02 5.99
C THR A 41 -10.59 -0.18 6.68
N ARG A 42 -11.36 -0.95 7.46
CA ARG A 42 -10.85 -2.18 8.10
C ARG A 42 -10.51 -3.26 7.09
N ALA A 43 -11.35 -3.46 6.07
CA ALA A 43 -11.08 -4.43 5.01
C ALA A 43 -9.80 -4.06 4.24
N PHE A 44 -9.62 -2.78 3.91
CA PHE A 44 -8.39 -2.28 3.31
C PHE A 44 -7.18 -2.52 4.22
N GLY A 45 -7.29 -2.21 5.51
CA GLY A 45 -6.25 -2.51 6.49
C GLY A 45 -5.88 -3.99 6.54
N ALA A 46 -6.87 -4.88 6.57
CA ALA A 46 -6.64 -6.34 6.59
C ALA A 46 -5.90 -6.84 5.34
N LEU A 47 -6.27 -6.34 4.15
CA LEU A 47 -5.57 -6.68 2.90
C LEU A 47 -4.10 -6.24 2.95
N HIS A 48 -3.82 -5.03 3.41
CA HIS A 48 -2.45 -4.52 3.50
C HIS A 48 -1.63 -5.20 4.60
N VAL A 49 -2.23 -5.61 5.71
CA VAL A 49 -1.57 -6.47 6.73
C VAL A 49 -1.15 -7.77 6.09
N ASN A 50 -2.06 -8.45 5.38
CA ASN A 50 -1.74 -9.71 4.71
C ASN A 50 -0.60 -9.53 3.70
N LEU A 51 -0.66 -8.51 2.85
CA LEU A 51 0.37 -8.24 1.86
C LEU A 51 1.74 -7.94 2.52
N ALA A 52 1.77 -7.17 3.60
CA ALA A 52 2.99 -6.89 4.35
C ALA A 52 3.59 -8.16 4.97
N LEU A 53 2.78 -9.03 5.56
CA LEU A 53 3.21 -10.31 6.12
C LEU A 53 3.76 -11.25 5.06
N GLN A 54 3.11 -11.35 3.89
CA GLN A 54 3.61 -12.14 2.76
C GLN A 54 4.94 -11.59 2.25
N THR A 55 5.10 -10.26 2.22
CA THR A 55 6.35 -9.62 1.81
C THR A 55 7.49 -9.93 2.79
N ILE A 56 7.22 -9.85 4.09
CA ILE A 56 8.21 -10.20 5.12
C ILE A 56 8.57 -11.68 5.02
N ARG A 57 7.58 -12.58 4.89
CA ARG A 57 7.82 -14.02 4.71
C ARG A 57 8.69 -14.31 3.49
N ALA A 58 8.37 -13.72 2.34
CA ALA A 58 9.14 -13.88 1.12
C ALA A 58 10.58 -13.37 1.28
N ALA A 59 10.77 -12.24 1.96
CA ALA A 59 12.08 -11.68 2.24
C ALA A 59 12.94 -12.59 3.13
N LEU A 60 12.33 -13.20 4.15
CA LEU A 60 13.04 -14.09 5.09
C LEU A 60 13.33 -15.47 4.48
N SER A 61 12.43 -16.00 3.65
CA SER A 61 12.58 -17.32 3.03
C SER A 61 13.32 -17.31 1.69
N GLY A 62 13.44 -16.16 1.04
CA GLY A 62 13.96 -16.02 -0.32
C GLY A 62 13.04 -16.59 -1.41
N ARG A 63 11.84 -17.10 -1.05
CA ARG A 63 10.89 -17.74 -1.96
C ARG A 63 9.81 -16.75 -2.38
N ASP A 64 9.32 -16.91 -3.60
CA ASP A 64 8.19 -16.16 -4.17
C ASP A 64 8.39 -14.62 -4.15
N VAL A 65 9.64 -14.17 -4.04
CA VAL A 65 9.96 -12.74 -3.88
C VAL A 65 9.46 -11.92 -5.06
N ASP A 66 9.63 -12.39 -6.29
CA ASP A 66 9.20 -11.65 -7.49
C ASP A 66 7.68 -11.55 -7.57
N VAL A 67 6.96 -12.61 -7.18
CA VAL A 67 5.50 -12.61 -7.11
C VAL A 67 5.02 -11.58 -6.09
N VAL A 68 5.61 -11.58 -4.90
CA VAL A 68 5.22 -10.66 -3.83
C VAL A 68 5.56 -9.20 -4.19
N LEU A 69 6.69 -8.95 -4.83
CA LEU A 69 7.04 -7.61 -5.33
C LEU A 69 6.05 -7.12 -6.41
N ALA A 70 5.65 -8.01 -7.31
CA ALA A 70 4.63 -7.69 -8.32
C ALA A 70 3.27 -7.41 -7.68
N LEU A 71 2.86 -8.19 -6.67
CA LEU A 71 1.62 -7.95 -5.92
C LEU A 71 1.64 -6.61 -5.17
N ASN A 72 2.77 -6.23 -4.56
CA ASN A 72 2.90 -4.91 -3.94
C ASN A 72 2.78 -3.79 -4.98
N LEU A 73 3.44 -3.92 -6.13
CA LEU A 73 3.37 -2.93 -7.20
C LEU A 73 1.94 -2.77 -7.73
N THR A 74 1.24 -3.87 -8.02
CA THR A 74 -0.13 -3.82 -8.51
C THR A 74 -1.11 -3.29 -7.47
N SER A 75 -0.90 -3.59 -6.19
CA SER A 75 -1.68 -3.01 -5.09
C SER A 75 -1.51 -1.49 -5.04
N ASP A 76 -0.26 -0.98 -5.11
CA ASP A 76 -0.01 0.45 -5.06
C ASP A 76 -0.56 1.19 -6.30
N VAL A 77 -0.59 0.54 -7.46
CA VAL A 77 -1.28 1.07 -8.65
C VAL A 77 -2.79 1.18 -8.39
N ALA A 78 -3.41 0.15 -7.84
CA ALA A 78 -4.83 0.17 -7.50
C ALA A 78 -5.15 1.25 -6.43
N ASP A 79 -4.29 1.37 -5.42
CA ASP A 79 -4.40 2.37 -4.36
C ASP A 79 -4.21 3.82 -4.87
N ALA A 80 -3.50 4.00 -5.99
CA ALA A 80 -3.39 5.29 -6.66
C ALA A 80 -4.60 5.59 -7.53
N LEU A 81 -5.17 4.58 -8.18
CA LEU A 81 -6.31 4.75 -9.08
C LEU A 81 -7.58 5.19 -8.34
N GLY A 82 -7.90 4.60 -7.20
CA GLY A 82 -9.09 4.90 -6.43
C GLY A 82 -9.20 6.40 -6.08
N PRO A 83 -8.24 6.99 -5.37
CA PRO A 83 -8.22 8.41 -5.06
C PRO A 83 -8.14 9.32 -6.29
N THR A 84 -7.48 8.88 -7.37
CA THR A 84 -7.41 9.64 -8.62
C THR A 84 -8.78 9.75 -9.29
N LEU A 85 -9.53 8.65 -9.34
CA LEU A 85 -10.89 8.63 -9.87
C LEU A 85 -11.83 9.46 -8.99
N GLU A 86 -11.71 9.36 -7.66
CA GLU A 86 -12.51 10.12 -6.73
C GLU A 86 -12.19 11.63 -6.80
N TRP A 87 -10.95 12.00 -7.04
CA TRP A 87 -10.57 13.39 -7.32
C TRP A 87 -11.14 13.88 -8.66
N ARG A 88 -11.15 13.02 -9.68
CA ARG A 88 -11.57 13.42 -11.04
C ARG A 88 -13.07 13.50 -11.19
N TYR A 89 -13.82 12.63 -10.54
CA TYR A 89 -15.26 12.42 -10.74
C TYR A 89 -16.10 12.55 -9.46
N GLY A 90 -15.48 12.67 -8.32
CA GLY A 90 -16.12 12.80 -7.01
C GLY A 90 -15.68 14.06 -6.28
N ASP A 91 -15.66 13.99 -4.95
CA ASP A 91 -15.46 15.13 -4.06
C ASP A 91 -14.13 15.11 -3.31
N LEU A 92 -13.16 14.30 -3.73
CA LEU A 92 -11.87 14.23 -3.04
C LEU A 92 -11.10 15.55 -3.21
N PRO A 93 -10.67 16.22 -2.11
CA PRO A 93 -9.87 17.44 -2.19
C PRO A 93 -8.54 17.21 -2.92
N THR A 94 -8.12 18.17 -3.76
CA THR A 94 -6.88 18.08 -4.54
C THR A 94 -5.66 17.79 -3.66
N GLY A 95 -5.57 18.40 -2.47
CA GLY A 95 -4.47 18.15 -1.54
C GLY A 95 -4.37 16.69 -1.09
N ALA A 96 -5.50 16.05 -0.85
CA ALA A 96 -5.55 14.62 -0.49
C ALA A 96 -5.14 13.73 -1.67
N ALA A 97 -5.61 14.05 -2.88
CA ALA A 97 -5.24 13.33 -4.09
C ALA A 97 -3.74 13.42 -4.37
N VAL A 98 -3.15 14.62 -4.25
CA VAL A 98 -1.70 14.84 -4.43
C VAL A 98 -0.90 14.09 -3.38
N ALA A 99 -1.27 14.16 -2.10
CA ALA A 99 -0.59 13.44 -1.03
C ALA A 99 -0.59 11.92 -1.28
N ASN A 100 -1.74 11.37 -1.68
CA ASN A 100 -1.83 9.95 -2.05
C ASN A 100 -0.93 9.62 -3.24
N ALA A 101 -0.99 10.41 -4.32
CA ALA A 101 -0.19 10.20 -5.52
C ALA A 101 1.32 10.19 -5.22
N VAL A 102 1.79 11.09 -4.36
CA VAL A 102 3.20 11.12 -3.93
C VAL A 102 3.57 9.85 -3.19
N VAL A 103 2.79 9.45 -2.19
CA VAL A 103 3.06 8.25 -1.39
C VAL A 103 3.08 6.99 -2.27
N GLN A 104 2.08 6.82 -3.13
CA GLN A 104 2.01 5.66 -4.00
C GLN A 104 3.13 5.64 -5.05
N SER A 105 3.51 6.80 -5.59
CA SER A 105 4.64 6.89 -6.51
C SER A 105 5.96 6.47 -5.85
N MET A 106 6.21 6.86 -4.62
CA MET A 106 7.40 6.45 -3.86
C MET A 106 7.40 4.94 -3.60
N ASN A 107 6.26 4.37 -3.22
CA ASN A 107 6.12 2.94 -3.01
C ASN A 107 6.37 2.16 -4.31
N MET A 108 5.71 2.54 -5.41
CA MET A 108 5.89 1.92 -6.72
C MET A 108 7.35 1.98 -7.19
N ALA A 109 8.01 3.13 -7.04
CA ALA A 109 9.43 3.27 -7.38
C ALA A 109 10.30 2.28 -6.59
N THR A 110 10.02 2.09 -5.31
CA THR A 110 10.74 1.13 -4.46
C THR A 110 10.60 -0.30 -5.00
N TRP A 111 9.39 -0.74 -5.32
CA TRP A 111 9.15 -2.10 -5.84
C TRP A 111 9.76 -2.31 -7.22
N ILE A 112 9.68 -1.32 -8.09
CA ILE A 112 10.31 -1.37 -9.42
C ILE A 112 11.83 -1.50 -9.30
N VAL A 113 12.48 -0.73 -8.43
CA VAL A 113 13.92 -0.83 -8.20
C VAL A 113 14.30 -2.21 -7.68
N LEU A 114 13.56 -2.76 -6.73
CA LEU A 114 13.82 -4.09 -6.18
C LEU A 114 13.66 -5.18 -7.25
N LEU A 115 12.59 -5.14 -8.05
CA LEU A 115 12.36 -6.07 -9.16
C LEU A 115 13.49 -6.01 -10.19
N ARG A 116 13.92 -4.81 -10.57
CA ARG A 116 15.03 -4.63 -11.53
C ARG A 116 16.35 -5.21 -11.00
N ARG A 117 16.69 -4.92 -9.74
CA ARG A 117 17.90 -5.45 -9.10
C ARG A 117 17.92 -6.98 -9.09
N ARG A 118 16.79 -7.61 -8.80
CA ARG A 118 16.69 -9.07 -8.82
C ARG A 118 16.86 -9.65 -10.21
N ARG A 119 16.26 -9.04 -11.24
CA ARG A 119 16.42 -9.50 -12.63
C ARG A 119 17.88 -9.40 -13.11
N VAL A 120 18.56 -8.31 -12.77
CA VAL A 120 19.98 -8.13 -13.11
C VAL A 120 20.85 -9.19 -12.40
N ALA A 121 20.60 -9.45 -11.11
CA ALA A 121 21.33 -10.48 -10.37
C ALA A 121 21.10 -11.88 -10.96
N ALA A 122 19.88 -12.21 -11.40
CA ALA A 122 19.57 -13.49 -12.03
C ALA A 122 20.23 -13.65 -13.41
N SER A 123 20.36 -12.58 -14.18
CA SER A 123 21.01 -12.62 -15.51
C SER A 123 22.54 -12.63 -15.45
N GLY A 124 23.16 -12.20 -14.34
CA GLY A 124 24.62 -12.20 -14.16
C GLY A 124 25.21 -13.51 -13.60
N SER A 125 24.35 -14.46 -13.20
CA SER A 125 24.75 -15.76 -12.63
C SER A 125 24.74 -16.92 -13.66
N GLY A 126 24.48 -16.62 -14.91
CA GLY A 126 24.57 -17.57 -16.04
C GLY A 126 25.77 -17.28 -16.89
#